data_147608388f5d1f90b2ba5f0cfe163f09
#
_entry.id   147608388f5d1f90b2ba5f0cfe163f09
#
_cell.length_a   1.000
_cell.length_b   1.000
_cell.length_c   1.000
_cell.angle_alpha   90.00
_cell.angle_beta   90.00
_cell.angle_gamma   90.00
#
_symmetry.space_group_name_H-M   'P 1'
#
loop_
_entity.id
_entity.type
_entity.pdbx_description
1 polymer ?
#
loop_
_entity_poly.entity_id
_entity_poly.type
_entity_poly.pdbx_seq_one_letter_code
_entity_poly.pdbx_strand_id
1 'polypeptide(L)'
;MVVNNVLKVFLISLVFWFSAAASAQEAEIVASVDKNPIIQSEPFTLTVTINDDISESAWDAEQQLRDFRILNVRSSRRTSVINGVTTRTTSFIVNLQAPATPGIVRIPPIQIGSARSNAIELTILDAAASVDELEQRPAFIRTSLESKRVYVQQQFKLVSRLYLSANLHSGNLIAPNLPEAEVVQFGKDEESYEIINGKRYQVFQRTYLITPQRSGDLKLEGPVFEGQITRDSSRSVFSSIATTQPVSAVAVPTSITVLPRPADWTGHWLPSELVSVSVERANPEQPIEVGQPITLTYRVTAIGVSTEQLPTLTLDDFDGASVYPESPEFASTTRNGRVIAQRSQTVAVIPRQAGKFTIPEVQVEWFNTRLGQAQLSSSEPITLEVSPSSQAAAPAPVADKPANENDVVVDEPTQQTKAQYQSNNTLYFYLAVIFAALWVITLSLWAWWWLRRSAKPVAINDNKEQNTAAASWSHLQKVALENDANATDLALRKWAREKFQLPMFDLFELAQHFNHQPLSSQIDHIQRCRFSGAGATWLEGKALIRALKAAQKQRKSTKSKKDTLSPLYPS
;
A
#
# COMPACT_ATOMS: atom_id res chain seq x y z
N MET A 1 -21.38 67.33 39.76
CA MET A 1 -22.20 66.41 38.91
C MET A 1 -21.82 66.45 37.41
N VAL A 2 -21.25 67.55 36.93
CA VAL A 2 -20.88 67.71 35.49
C VAL A 2 -19.60 66.95 35.11
N VAL A 3 -18.58 66.81 35.95
CA VAL A 3 -17.28 66.16 35.67
C VAL A 3 -17.42 64.63 35.47
N ASN A 4 -18.38 63.99 36.15
CA ASN A 4 -18.59 62.55 36.03
C ASN A 4 -19.27 62.14 34.72
N ASN A 5 -19.99 63.02 34.07
CA ASN A 5 -20.65 62.76 32.79
C ASN A 5 -19.69 62.99 31.61
N VAL A 6 -18.75 63.94 31.70
CA VAL A 6 -17.69 64.14 30.69
C VAL A 6 -16.72 62.97 30.65
N LEU A 7 -16.35 62.39 31.81
CA LEU A 7 -15.47 61.20 31.89
C LEU A 7 -16.15 59.96 31.32
N LYS A 8 -17.45 59.76 31.50
CA LYS A 8 -18.21 58.64 30.90
C LYS A 8 -18.35 58.78 29.39
N VAL A 9 -18.56 59.96 28.85
CA VAL A 9 -18.61 60.21 27.41
C VAL A 9 -17.25 60.01 26.77
N PHE A 10 -16.16 60.39 27.44
CA PHE A 10 -14.79 60.14 26.96
C PHE A 10 -14.41 58.65 26.98
N LEU A 11 -14.83 57.91 28.00
CA LEU A 11 -14.62 56.46 28.07
C LEU A 11 -15.41 55.69 27.00
N ILE A 12 -16.65 56.12 26.72
CA ILE A 12 -17.49 55.52 25.67
C ILE A 12 -16.93 55.86 24.28
N SER A 13 -16.41 57.07 24.06
CA SER A 13 -15.73 57.47 22.82
C SER A 13 -14.43 56.66 22.60
N LEU A 14 -13.66 56.40 23.67
CA LEU A 14 -12.42 55.61 23.59
C LEU A 14 -12.70 54.13 23.26
N VAL A 15 -13.80 53.55 23.77
CA VAL A 15 -14.23 52.17 23.44
C VAL A 15 -14.69 52.07 21.99
N PHE A 16 -15.34 53.13 21.45
CA PHE A 16 -15.75 53.14 20.03
C PHE A 16 -14.58 53.29 19.05
N TRP A 17 -13.49 53.96 19.46
CA TRP A 17 -12.27 54.04 18.64
C TRP A 17 -11.44 52.75 18.62
N PHE A 18 -11.54 51.94 19.67
CA PHE A 18 -10.83 50.63 19.72
C PHE A 18 -11.57 49.53 18.98
N SER A 19 -12.85 49.70 18.66
CA SER A 19 -13.66 48.70 17.94
C SER A 19 -13.50 48.75 16.41
N ALA A 20 -12.77 49.74 15.85
CA ALA A 20 -12.62 49.91 14.40
C ALA A 20 -11.34 49.29 13.79
N ALA A 21 -10.52 48.65 14.61
CA ALA A 21 -9.39 47.85 14.12
C ALA A 21 -9.79 46.35 13.96
N ALA A 22 -10.95 46.09 13.34
CA ALA A 22 -11.17 44.81 12.72
C ALA A 22 -10.18 44.72 11.55
N SER A 23 -9.04 44.08 11.76
CA SER A 23 -8.09 43.75 10.70
C SER A 23 -8.87 42.94 9.65
N ALA A 24 -9.28 43.62 8.57
CA ALA A 24 -9.69 42.91 7.37
C ALA A 24 -8.47 42.04 6.98
N GLN A 25 -8.55 40.76 7.19
CA GLN A 25 -7.54 39.81 6.76
C GLN A 25 -7.53 39.92 5.25
N GLU A 26 -6.47 40.50 4.70
CA GLU A 26 -6.31 40.70 3.27
C GLU A 26 -6.34 39.33 2.62
N ALA A 27 -7.21 39.12 1.62
CA ALA A 27 -7.34 37.87 0.94
C ALA A 27 -6.01 37.57 0.22
N GLU A 28 -5.37 36.49 0.57
CA GLU A 28 -4.10 36.05 -0.03
C GLU A 28 -4.40 35.09 -1.17
N ILE A 29 -3.79 35.30 -2.35
CA ILE A 29 -3.89 34.42 -3.52
C ILE A 29 -2.52 33.81 -3.82
N VAL A 30 -2.49 32.50 -4.05
CA VAL A 30 -1.32 31.77 -4.49
C VAL A 30 -1.64 31.05 -5.79
N ALA A 31 -0.84 31.29 -6.84
CA ALA A 31 -0.88 30.53 -8.08
C ALA A 31 0.29 29.53 -8.14
N SER A 32 0.02 28.34 -8.66
CA SER A 32 1.02 27.29 -8.84
C SER A 32 0.68 26.42 -10.05
N VAL A 33 1.71 25.82 -10.67
CA VAL A 33 1.57 24.85 -11.76
C VAL A 33 2.01 23.47 -11.29
N ASP A 34 1.44 22.44 -11.87
CA ASP A 34 1.72 21.03 -11.54
C ASP A 34 3.09 20.58 -12.07
N LYS A 35 3.59 21.19 -13.13
CA LYS A 35 4.89 20.88 -13.75
C LYS A 35 5.54 22.13 -14.36
N ASN A 36 6.84 22.20 -14.33
CA ASN A 36 7.68 23.17 -14.99
C ASN A 36 9.13 22.62 -14.97
N PRO A 37 9.81 22.41 -16.11
CA PRO A 37 9.44 22.76 -17.48
C PRO A 37 8.29 21.92 -18.05
N ILE A 38 7.72 22.38 -19.19
CA ILE A 38 6.58 21.77 -19.90
C ILE A 38 6.98 21.54 -21.36
N ILE A 39 6.57 20.44 -21.99
CA ILE A 39 6.78 20.24 -23.43
C ILE A 39 5.77 21.10 -24.22
N GLN A 40 6.17 21.60 -25.40
CA GLN A 40 5.27 22.31 -26.30
C GLN A 40 3.98 21.51 -26.55
N SER A 41 2.84 22.21 -26.53
CA SER A 41 1.49 21.62 -26.68
C SER A 41 1.09 20.60 -25.61
N GLU A 42 1.90 20.36 -24.57
CA GLU A 42 1.56 19.49 -23.45
C GLU A 42 0.49 20.14 -22.56
N PRO A 43 -0.55 19.43 -22.11
CA PRO A 43 -1.47 19.94 -21.12
C PRO A 43 -0.81 20.03 -19.74
N PHE A 44 -1.15 21.08 -19.00
CA PHE A 44 -0.71 21.29 -17.61
C PHE A 44 -1.83 21.93 -16.78
N THR A 45 -1.70 21.87 -15.46
CA THR A 45 -2.69 22.39 -14.54
C THR A 45 -2.16 23.60 -13.80
N LEU A 46 -2.88 24.72 -13.91
CA LEU A 46 -2.73 25.90 -13.07
C LEU A 46 -3.72 25.81 -11.90
N THR A 47 -3.21 25.86 -10.67
CA THR A 47 -4.03 25.94 -9.46
C THR A 47 -3.91 27.31 -8.84
N VAL A 48 -5.03 28.02 -8.71
CA VAL A 48 -5.13 29.33 -8.04
C VAL A 48 -5.92 29.16 -6.76
N THR A 49 -5.27 29.38 -5.63
CA THR A 49 -5.86 29.19 -4.30
C THR A 49 -6.00 30.53 -3.59
N ILE A 50 -7.19 30.83 -3.14
CA ILE A 50 -7.51 32.04 -2.36
C ILE A 50 -8.06 31.67 -1.00
N ASN A 51 -7.62 32.40 0.03
CA ASN A 51 -8.04 32.26 1.42
C ASN A 51 -9.35 33.01 1.68
N ASP A 52 -10.36 32.72 0.87
CA ASP A 52 -11.70 33.33 1.01
C ASP A 52 -12.75 32.40 0.37
N ASP A 53 -14.01 32.65 0.68
CA ASP A 53 -15.16 31.99 0.07
C ASP A 53 -15.62 32.76 -1.16
N ILE A 54 -15.00 32.47 -2.28
CA ILE A 54 -15.21 33.19 -3.54
C ILE A 54 -16.15 32.37 -4.44
N SER A 55 -17.11 33.06 -5.10
CA SER A 55 -17.96 32.43 -6.10
C SER A 55 -17.17 32.08 -7.35
N GLU A 56 -17.61 31.05 -8.06
CA GLU A 56 -16.97 30.60 -9.31
C GLU A 56 -16.95 31.71 -10.38
N SER A 57 -17.97 32.55 -10.40
CA SER A 57 -18.10 33.69 -11.31
C SER A 57 -17.24 34.91 -10.96
N ALA A 58 -16.55 34.90 -9.82
CA ALA A 58 -15.73 36.05 -9.39
C ALA A 58 -14.39 36.15 -10.11
N TRP A 59 -14.01 35.13 -10.88
CA TRP A 59 -12.80 35.10 -11.67
C TRP A 59 -13.07 34.66 -13.12
N ASP A 60 -12.70 35.54 -14.06
CA ASP A 60 -12.71 35.24 -15.48
C ASP A 60 -11.31 34.79 -15.92
N ALA A 61 -11.13 33.47 -16.01
CA ALA A 61 -9.87 32.85 -16.41
C ALA A 61 -9.54 33.16 -17.88
N GLU A 62 -10.55 33.24 -18.78
CA GLU A 62 -10.34 33.51 -20.21
C GLU A 62 -9.77 34.91 -20.44
N GLN A 63 -10.21 35.86 -19.68
CA GLN A 63 -9.74 37.23 -19.79
C GLN A 63 -8.28 37.39 -19.34
N GLN A 64 -7.87 36.68 -18.30
CA GLN A 64 -6.52 36.84 -17.71
C GLN A 64 -5.47 35.88 -18.30
N LEU A 65 -5.89 34.78 -18.93
CA LEU A 65 -5.01 33.72 -19.49
C LEU A 65 -5.10 33.64 -21.02
N ARG A 66 -5.25 34.78 -21.71
CA ARG A 66 -5.46 34.85 -23.17
C ARG A 66 -4.36 34.19 -24.00
N ASP A 67 -3.13 34.14 -23.49
CA ASP A 67 -1.98 33.54 -24.16
C ASP A 67 -1.95 32.01 -24.08
N PHE A 68 -2.92 31.43 -23.35
CA PHE A 68 -3.03 29.99 -23.16
C PHE A 68 -4.38 29.47 -23.65
N ARG A 69 -4.37 28.29 -24.24
CA ARG A 69 -5.62 27.59 -24.57
C ARG A 69 -6.17 26.91 -23.31
N ILE A 70 -7.32 27.38 -22.83
CA ILE A 70 -8.02 26.78 -21.71
C ILE A 70 -8.76 25.52 -22.18
N LEU A 71 -8.51 24.37 -21.54
CA LEU A 71 -9.18 23.11 -21.82
C LEU A 71 -10.36 22.90 -20.89
N ASN A 72 -10.22 23.27 -19.61
CA ASN A 72 -11.25 23.12 -18.60
C ASN A 72 -10.96 24.00 -17.38
N VAL A 73 -12.01 24.47 -16.71
CA VAL A 73 -11.94 25.20 -15.42
C VAL A 73 -12.84 24.49 -14.41
N ARG A 74 -12.34 24.27 -13.22
CA ARG A 74 -13.10 23.71 -12.09
C ARG A 74 -12.83 24.55 -10.85
N SER A 75 -13.82 24.66 -9.97
CA SER A 75 -13.66 25.26 -8.64
C SER A 75 -13.86 24.24 -7.54
N SER A 76 -13.16 24.41 -6.43
CA SER A 76 -13.31 23.60 -5.22
C SER A 76 -13.27 24.50 -3.99
N ARG A 77 -14.21 24.34 -3.08
CA ARG A 77 -14.28 25.08 -1.82
C ARG A 77 -14.05 24.15 -0.64
N ARG A 78 -13.24 24.60 0.29
CA ARG A 78 -12.97 23.89 1.53
C ARG A 78 -13.18 24.80 2.73
N THR A 79 -13.92 24.33 3.71
CA THR A 79 -14.03 24.97 5.02
C THR A 79 -13.31 24.08 6.04
N SER A 80 -12.38 24.67 6.79
CA SER A 80 -11.65 24.00 7.86
C SER A 80 -11.91 24.74 9.17
N VAL A 81 -12.18 24.01 10.25
CA VAL A 81 -12.33 24.57 11.59
C VAL A 81 -11.27 23.94 12.48
N ILE A 82 -10.30 24.74 12.90
CA ILE A 82 -9.20 24.34 13.78
C ILE A 82 -9.19 25.24 14.99
N ASN A 83 -9.32 24.68 16.18
CA ASN A 83 -9.34 25.43 17.44
C ASN A 83 -10.37 26.59 17.49
N GLY A 84 -11.52 26.39 16.85
CA GLY A 84 -12.57 27.40 16.78
C GLY A 84 -12.37 28.49 15.71
N VAL A 85 -11.24 28.48 15.01
CA VAL A 85 -10.98 29.36 13.87
C VAL A 85 -11.45 28.69 12.59
N THR A 86 -12.38 29.33 11.89
CA THR A 86 -12.90 28.86 10.60
C THR A 86 -12.10 29.49 9.48
N THR A 87 -11.43 28.65 8.69
CA THR A 87 -10.73 29.06 7.45
C THR A 87 -11.51 28.53 6.26
N ARG A 88 -11.82 29.43 5.33
CA ARG A 88 -12.43 29.09 4.04
C ARG A 88 -11.42 29.29 2.94
N THR A 89 -11.33 28.33 2.04
CA THR A 89 -10.37 28.36 0.93
C THR A 89 -11.11 27.97 -0.33
N THR A 90 -10.98 28.78 -1.37
CA THR A 90 -11.45 28.48 -2.72
C THR A 90 -10.25 28.21 -3.60
N SER A 91 -10.28 27.12 -4.35
CA SER A 91 -9.24 26.74 -5.33
C SER A 91 -9.86 26.62 -6.71
N PHE A 92 -9.30 27.36 -7.67
CA PHE A 92 -9.61 27.23 -9.09
C PHE A 92 -8.55 26.35 -9.74
N ILE A 93 -8.97 25.29 -10.41
CA ILE A 93 -8.14 24.32 -11.09
C ILE A 93 -8.39 24.50 -12.59
N VAL A 94 -7.41 25.04 -13.30
CA VAL A 94 -7.49 25.36 -14.73
C VAL A 94 -6.56 24.47 -15.50
N ASN A 95 -7.10 23.63 -16.36
CA ASN A 95 -6.32 22.82 -17.30
C ASN A 95 -6.02 23.67 -18.54
N LEU A 96 -4.75 23.89 -18.79
CA LEU A 96 -4.21 24.69 -19.87
C LEU A 96 -3.41 23.83 -20.84
N GLN A 97 -3.32 24.25 -22.10
CA GLN A 97 -2.38 23.69 -23.06
C GLN A 97 -1.21 24.65 -23.23
N ALA A 98 0.01 24.11 -23.17
CA ALA A 98 1.22 24.88 -23.39
C ALA A 98 1.28 25.42 -24.82
N PRO A 99 1.91 26.58 -25.04
CA PRO A 99 2.20 27.09 -26.38
C PRO A 99 2.93 26.09 -27.27
N ALA A 100 2.71 26.18 -28.57
CA ALA A 100 3.36 25.30 -29.55
C ALA A 100 4.83 25.70 -29.84
N THR A 101 5.28 26.85 -29.38
CA THR A 101 6.65 27.35 -29.57
C THR A 101 7.47 27.19 -28.29
N PRO A 102 8.68 26.59 -28.36
CA PRO A 102 9.60 26.53 -27.23
C PRO A 102 10.03 27.93 -26.78
N GLY A 103 10.36 28.06 -25.49
CA GLY A 103 10.81 29.32 -24.90
C GLY A 103 10.31 29.56 -23.49
N ILE A 104 10.56 30.74 -22.95
CA ILE A 104 10.06 31.15 -21.64
C ILE A 104 8.77 31.95 -21.83
N VAL A 105 7.70 31.50 -21.21
CA VAL A 105 6.38 32.14 -21.21
C VAL A 105 5.98 32.47 -19.78
N ARG A 106 5.33 33.60 -19.58
CA ARG A 106 4.93 34.08 -18.25
C ARG A 106 3.42 34.02 -18.09
N ILE A 107 2.97 33.32 -17.05
CA ILE A 107 1.60 33.48 -16.52
C ILE A 107 1.59 34.77 -15.71
N PRO A 108 0.73 35.76 -16.06
CA PRO A 108 0.66 37.01 -15.32
C PRO A 108 0.12 36.76 -13.90
N PRO A 109 0.33 37.72 -12.96
CA PRO A 109 -0.32 37.65 -11.65
C PRO A 109 -1.84 37.60 -11.80
N ILE A 110 -2.46 36.58 -11.25
CA ILE A 110 -3.91 36.39 -11.27
C ILE A 110 -4.55 37.35 -10.26
N GLN A 111 -5.54 38.10 -10.70
CA GLN A 111 -6.27 39.04 -9.88
C GLN A 111 -7.70 38.58 -9.65
N ILE A 112 -8.11 38.49 -8.38
CA ILE A 112 -9.47 38.17 -7.96
C ILE A 112 -9.88 39.22 -6.90
N GLY A 113 -10.81 40.11 -7.24
CA GLY A 113 -11.12 41.23 -6.39
C GLY A 113 -9.92 42.17 -6.20
N SER A 114 -9.57 42.48 -4.95
CA SER A 114 -8.38 43.27 -4.59
C SER A 114 -7.10 42.45 -4.47
N ALA A 115 -7.22 41.14 -4.33
CA ALA A 115 -6.08 40.24 -4.10
C ALA A 115 -5.38 39.86 -5.41
N ARG A 116 -4.04 39.66 -5.33
CA ARG A 116 -3.19 39.38 -6.49
C ARG A 116 -2.20 38.27 -6.19
N SER A 117 -2.08 37.31 -7.12
CA SER A 117 -1.13 36.21 -6.99
C SER A 117 0.31 36.61 -7.40
N ASN A 118 1.24 35.69 -7.19
CA ASN A 118 2.55 35.70 -7.84
C ASN A 118 2.41 35.46 -9.35
N ALA A 119 3.36 35.97 -10.13
CA ALA A 119 3.56 35.56 -11.51
C ALA A 119 4.32 34.23 -11.57
N ILE A 120 4.12 33.44 -12.65
CA ILE A 120 4.82 32.17 -12.84
C ILE A 120 5.54 32.22 -14.18
N GLU A 121 6.85 31.95 -14.18
CA GLU A 121 7.62 31.75 -15.40
C GLU A 121 7.59 30.26 -15.77
N LEU A 122 7.18 29.95 -17.00
CA LEU A 122 7.11 28.61 -17.56
C LEU A 122 8.21 28.46 -18.60
N THR A 123 8.96 27.38 -18.51
CA THR A 123 9.92 26.95 -19.53
C THR A 123 9.23 25.95 -20.43
N ILE A 124 9.03 26.33 -21.72
CA ILE A 124 8.45 25.44 -22.72
C ILE A 124 9.59 24.78 -23.48
N LEU A 125 9.68 23.46 -23.42
CA LEU A 125 10.67 22.63 -24.09
C LEU A 125 10.17 22.22 -25.47
N ASP A 126 11.11 21.89 -26.39
CA ASP A 126 10.81 21.27 -27.67
C ASP A 126 10.12 19.89 -27.48
N ALA A 127 9.39 19.42 -28.50
CA ALA A 127 8.76 18.10 -28.51
C ALA A 127 9.77 16.94 -28.37
N ALA A 128 11.03 17.18 -28.79
CA ALA A 128 12.14 16.25 -28.70
C ALA A 128 12.99 16.43 -27.43
N ALA A 129 12.44 17.10 -26.41
CA ALA A 129 13.15 17.34 -25.14
C ALA A 129 13.74 16.04 -24.56
N SER A 130 14.98 16.13 -24.08
CA SER A 130 15.68 14.99 -23.49
C SER A 130 15.05 14.55 -22.15
N VAL A 131 15.30 13.31 -21.78
CA VAL A 131 14.87 12.78 -20.46
C VAL A 131 15.47 13.64 -19.33
N ASP A 132 16.74 14.05 -19.46
CA ASP A 132 17.43 14.87 -18.45
C ASP A 132 16.77 16.24 -18.23
N GLU A 133 16.21 16.85 -19.29
CA GLU A 133 15.47 18.11 -19.19
C GLU A 133 14.14 17.92 -18.44
N LEU A 134 13.46 16.80 -18.68
CA LEU A 134 12.22 16.46 -17.97
C LEU A 134 12.45 16.15 -16.49
N GLU A 135 13.64 15.66 -16.12
CA GLU A 135 14.02 15.39 -14.75
C GLU A 135 14.28 16.64 -13.89
N GLN A 136 14.28 17.83 -14.50
CA GLN A 136 14.31 19.10 -13.76
C GLN A 136 12.95 19.43 -13.11
N ARG A 137 11.87 18.73 -13.50
CA ARG A 137 10.54 18.90 -12.93
C ARG A 137 10.52 18.61 -11.42
N PRO A 138 9.58 19.22 -10.65
CA PRO A 138 9.40 18.91 -9.24
C PRO A 138 9.06 17.44 -8.96
N ALA A 139 8.43 16.78 -9.93
CA ALA A 139 8.12 15.36 -9.92
C ALA A 139 8.45 14.75 -11.30
N PHE A 140 9.09 13.59 -11.30
CA PHE A 140 9.32 12.81 -12.53
C PHE A 140 9.37 11.32 -12.21
N ILE A 141 9.19 10.47 -13.23
CA ILE A 141 9.19 9.02 -13.10
C ILE A 141 10.25 8.42 -14.02
N ARG A 142 11.13 7.60 -13.47
CA ARG A 142 12.00 6.70 -14.21
C ARG A 142 11.43 5.29 -14.18
N THR A 143 11.42 4.63 -15.34
CA THR A 143 11.02 3.23 -15.43
C THR A 143 12.18 2.39 -15.95
N SER A 144 12.30 1.18 -15.42
CA SER A 144 13.22 0.18 -15.96
C SER A 144 12.49 -1.14 -16.18
N LEU A 145 12.65 -1.69 -17.38
CA LEU A 145 12.12 -3.00 -17.75
C LEU A 145 13.18 -4.06 -17.54
N GLU A 146 12.77 -5.21 -17.05
CA GLU A 146 13.62 -6.40 -16.96
C GLU A 146 14.04 -6.88 -18.34
N SER A 147 13.11 -6.87 -19.31
CA SER A 147 13.36 -7.21 -20.71
C SER A 147 12.41 -6.40 -21.61
N LYS A 148 12.90 -5.99 -22.79
CA LYS A 148 12.08 -5.41 -23.85
C LYS A 148 11.54 -6.43 -24.83
N ARG A 149 11.97 -7.69 -24.70
CA ARG A 149 11.57 -8.80 -25.56
C ARG A 149 11.17 -9.98 -24.69
N VAL A 150 9.89 -10.35 -24.72
CA VAL A 150 9.28 -11.38 -23.90
C VAL A 150 8.36 -12.25 -24.76
N TYR A 151 8.01 -13.44 -24.29
CA TYR A 151 7.00 -14.26 -24.96
C TYR A 151 5.59 -13.90 -24.46
N VAL A 152 4.58 -14.20 -25.27
CA VAL A 152 3.17 -14.12 -24.84
C VAL A 152 2.98 -14.96 -23.57
N GLN A 153 2.23 -14.42 -22.59
CA GLN A 153 2.02 -14.99 -21.26
C GLN A 153 3.28 -15.15 -20.37
N GLN A 154 4.43 -14.70 -20.84
CA GLN A 154 5.62 -14.60 -19.98
C GLN A 154 5.50 -13.38 -19.07
N GLN A 155 5.61 -13.59 -17.76
CA GLN A 155 5.62 -12.53 -16.78
C GLN A 155 6.98 -11.82 -16.77
N PHE A 156 6.97 -10.49 -16.77
CA PHE A 156 8.19 -9.67 -16.64
C PHE A 156 7.95 -8.48 -15.71
N LYS A 157 9.02 -7.87 -15.22
CA LYS A 157 8.97 -6.76 -14.27
C LYS A 157 9.15 -5.42 -14.94
N LEU A 158 8.35 -4.46 -14.47
CA LEU A 158 8.56 -3.03 -14.62
C LEU A 158 8.83 -2.44 -13.22
N VAL A 159 9.99 -1.85 -13.02
CA VAL A 159 10.30 -1.05 -11.83
C VAL A 159 10.05 0.42 -12.17
N SER A 160 9.18 1.04 -11.40
CA SER A 160 8.86 2.47 -11.48
C SER A 160 9.42 3.19 -10.27
N ARG A 161 10.21 4.25 -10.50
CA ARG A 161 10.74 5.13 -9.45
C ARG A 161 10.18 6.53 -9.66
N LEU A 162 9.35 6.96 -8.72
CA LEU A 162 8.81 8.31 -8.65
C LEU A 162 9.76 9.18 -7.82
N TYR A 163 10.27 10.24 -8.41
CA TYR A 163 11.15 11.22 -7.77
C TYR A 163 10.38 12.49 -7.45
N LEU A 164 10.41 12.92 -6.19
CA LEU A 164 9.75 14.14 -5.71
C LEU A 164 10.79 15.07 -5.10
N SER A 165 10.78 16.34 -5.52
CA SER A 165 11.75 17.36 -5.05
C SER A 165 11.51 17.84 -3.63
N ALA A 166 10.39 17.45 -3.01
CA ALA A 166 10.02 17.71 -1.62
C ALA A 166 9.18 16.55 -1.09
N ASN A 167 8.89 16.56 0.22
CA ASN A 167 8.14 15.48 0.85
C ASN A 167 6.71 15.36 0.29
N LEU A 168 6.28 14.15 0.04
CA LEU A 168 4.93 13.84 -0.39
C LEU A 168 3.92 14.21 0.70
N HIS A 169 2.92 15.01 0.34
CA HIS A 169 1.77 15.28 1.21
C HIS A 169 0.62 14.32 0.92
N SER A 170 0.27 14.16 -0.34
CA SER A 170 -0.73 13.20 -0.81
C SER A 170 -0.53 12.93 -2.30
N GLY A 171 -0.94 11.75 -2.77
CA GLY A 171 -0.85 11.44 -4.19
C GLY A 171 -1.31 10.05 -4.52
N ASN A 172 -1.49 9.84 -5.82
CA ASN A 172 -1.86 8.56 -6.40
C ASN A 172 -0.92 8.24 -7.56
N LEU A 173 -0.37 7.03 -7.56
CA LEU A 173 0.42 6.48 -8.65
C LEU A 173 -0.43 5.46 -9.42
N ILE A 174 -0.93 5.88 -10.58
CA ILE A 174 -1.71 5.07 -11.51
C ILE A 174 -0.79 4.04 -12.16
N ALA A 175 -1.24 2.79 -12.23
CA ALA A 175 -0.46 1.71 -12.81
C ALA A 175 -0.17 1.94 -14.31
N PRO A 176 0.92 1.36 -14.84
CA PRO A 176 1.20 1.35 -16.27
C PRO A 176 0.10 0.62 -17.02
N ASN A 177 -0.07 0.96 -18.29
CA ASN A 177 -1.05 0.33 -19.16
C ASN A 177 -0.35 -0.34 -20.34
N LEU A 178 -0.62 -1.62 -20.54
CA LEU A 178 -0.27 -2.37 -21.73
C LEU A 178 -1.55 -3.01 -22.27
N PRO A 179 -1.95 -2.72 -23.50
CA PRO A 179 -3.16 -3.31 -24.07
C PRO A 179 -3.12 -4.86 -24.03
N GLU A 180 -4.22 -5.46 -23.61
CA GLU A 180 -4.36 -6.91 -23.49
C GLU A 180 -3.23 -7.54 -22.65
N ALA A 181 -2.96 -6.96 -21.48
CA ALA A 181 -2.02 -7.50 -20.51
C ALA A 181 -2.59 -7.41 -19.10
N GLU A 182 -2.24 -8.36 -18.27
CA GLU A 182 -2.46 -8.27 -16.85
C GLU A 182 -1.31 -7.47 -16.21
N VAL A 183 -1.65 -6.49 -15.37
CA VAL A 183 -0.68 -5.65 -14.64
C VAL A 183 -1.00 -5.69 -13.16
N VAL A 184 -0.10 -6.23 -12.36
CA VAL A 184 -0.27 -6.40 -10.91
C VAL A 184 0.88 -5.75 -10.17
N GLN A 185 0.59 -5.03 -9.08
CA GLN A 185 1.62 -4.52 -8.19
C GLN A 185 2.32 -5.69 -7.48
N PHE A 186 3.64 -5.66 -7.47
CA PHE A 186 4.48 -6.68 -6.85
C PHE A 186 5.18 -6.14 -5.59
N GLY A 187 4.78 -6.67 -4.45
CA GLY A 187 5.32 -6.23 -3.16
C GLY A 187 4.74 -4.90 -2.69
N LYS A 188 5.41 -4.30 -1.71
CA LYS A 188 5.09 -2.98 -1.15
C LYS A 188 5.96 -1.92 -1.81
N ASP A 189 5.50 -0.67 -1.73
CA ASP A 189 6.32 0.47 -2.14
C ASP A 189 7.53 0.60 -1.22
N GLU A 190 8.67 0.89 -1.82
CA GLU A 190 9.92 1.17 -1.13
C GLU A 190 10.19 2.67 -1.17
N GLU A 191 10.44 3.27 -0.02
CA GLU A 191 10.78 4.68 0.09
C GLU A 191 12.27 4.86 0.34
N SER A 192 12.90 5.78 -0.39
CA SER A 192 14.31 6.11 -0.28
C SER A 192 14.56 7.58 -0.58
N TYR A 193 15.81 8.01 -0.49
CA TYR A 193 16.23 9.36 -0.87
C TYR A 193 17.45 9.26 -1.77
N GLU A 194 17.40 9.98 -2.88
CA GLU A 194 18.52 10.07 -3.83
C GLU A 194 18.92 11.53 -4.08
N ILE A 195 20.19 11.76 -4.36
CA ILE A 195 20.70 13.08 -4.75
C ILE A 195 21.04 13.05 -6.24
N ILE A 196 20.34 13.87 -7.02
CA ILE A 196 20.55 14.01 -8.46
C ILE A 196 20.92 15.46 -8.74
N ASN A 197 22.07 15.71 -9.38
CA ASN A 197 22.57 17.04 -9.72
C ASN A 197 22.60 18.00 -8.49
N GLY A 198 22.98 17.47 -7.32
CA GLY A 198 23.06 18.24 -6.06
C GLY A 198 21.71 18.51 -5.38
N LYS A 199 20.58 18.07 -5.96
CA LYS A 199 19.25 18.20 -5.38
C LYS A 199 18.81 16.86 -4.79
N ARG A 200 18.29 16.90 -3.55
CA ARG A 200 17.72 15.72 -2.87
C ARG A 200 16.29 15.47 -3.32
N TYR A 201 16.00 14.23 -3.64
CA TYR A 201 14.67 13.74 -3.99
C TYR A 201 14.21 12.69 -3.00
N GLN A 202 12.93 12.71 -2.65
CA GLN A 202 12.22 11.60 -2.05
C GLN A 202 11.82 10.64 -3.18
N VAL A 203 12.15 9.36 -3.07
CA VAL A 203 11.95 8.37 -4.13
C VAL A 203 11.03 7.28 -3.64
N PHE A 204 9.95 7.03 -4.39
CA PHE A 204 9.05 5.90 -4.19
C PHE A 204 9.25 4.90 -5.31
N GLN A 205 9.72 3.71 -4.97
CA GLN A 205 9.88 2.62 -5.92
C GLN A 205 8.69 1.67 -5.81
N ARG A 206 8.02 1.43 -6.93
CA ARG A 206 6.95 0.43 -7.09
C ARG A 206 7.30 -0.51 -8.22
N THR A 207 7.19 -1.80 -7.95
CA THR A 207 7.40 -2.84 -8.95
C THR A 207 6.06 -3.36 -9.43
N TYR A 208 5.94 -3.58 -10.74
CA TYR A 208 4.79 -4.21 -11.37
C TYR A 208 5.23 -5.49 -12.06
N LEU A 209 4.38 -6.51 -11.99
CA LEU A 209 4.44 -7.69 -12.85
C LEU A 209 3.47 -7.50 -13.99
N ILE A 210 3.94 -7.70 -15.20
CA ILE A 210 3.18 -7.54 -16.43
C ILE A 210 3.18 -8.86 -17.19
N THR A 211 1.98 -9.35 -17.54
CA THR A 211 1.78 -10.60 -18.28
C THR A 211 1.01 -10.31 -19.56
N PRO A 212 1.68 -10.15 -20.72
CA PRO A 212 1.02 -9.85 -21.99
C PRO A 212 0.23 -11.05 -22.50
N GLN A 213 -1.00 -10.81 -22.98
CA GLN A 213 -1.87 -11.87 -23.52
C GLN A 213 -1.85 -11.93 -25.04
N ARG A 214 -1.21 -10.94 -25.70
CA ARG A 214 -1.10 -10.85 -27.15
C ARG A 214 0.35 -10.66 -27.57
N SER A 215 0.72 -11.28 -28.71
CA SER A 215 2.03 -11.07 -29.35
C SER A 215 2.01 -9.85 -30.27
N GLY A 216 3.18 -9.31 -30.56
CA GLY A 216 3.42 -8.17 -31.45
C GLY A 216 4.29 -7.09 -30.80
N ASP A 217 4.51 -6.01 -31.55
CA ASP A 217 5.13 -4.81 -31.00
C ASP A 217 4.08 -3.97 -30.31
N LEU A 218 4.21 -3.84 -28.99
CA LEU A 218 3.24 -3.17 -28.14
C LEU A 218 3.88 -1.94 -27.49
N LYS A 219 3.09 -0.88 -27.34
CA LYS A 219 3.49 0.32 -26.62
C LYS A 219 3.03 0.20 -25.16
N LEU A 220 3.98 0.07 -24.26
CA LEU A 220 3.73 0.12 -22.81
C LEU A 220 3.65 1.60 -22.40
N GLU A 221 2.48 2.05 -22.04
CA GLU A 221 2.29 3.35 -21.40
C GLU A 221 2.74 3.26 -19.95
N GLY A 222 3.62 4.17 -19.54
CA GLY A 222 4.17 4.14 -18.20
C GLY A 222 3.18 4.61 -17.13
N PRO A 223 3.52 4.42 -15.85
CA PRO A 223 2.70 4.90 -14.75
C PRO A 223 2.59 6.43 -14.77
N VAL A 224 1.46 6.92 -14.23
CA VAL A 224 1.15 8.35 -14.08
C VAL A 224 1.01 8.67 -12.60
N PHE A 225 1.67 9.73 -12.15
CA PHE A 225 1.55 10.24 -10.80
C PHE A 225 0.81 11.57 -10.79
N GLU A 226 -0.14 11.72 -9.89
CA GLU A 226 -0.82 12.97 -9.56
C GLU A 226 -0.84 13.15 -8.06
N GLY A 227 -0.39 14.31 -7.55
CA GLY A 227 -0.30 14.50 -6.12
C GLY A 227 0.07 15.91 -5.71
N GLN A 228 0.42 16.03 -4.42
CA GLN A 228 0.83 17.27 -3.78
C GLN A 228 2.09 17.02 -2.97
N ILE A 229 3.07 17.89 -3.11
CA ILE A 229 4.28 17.92 -2.29
C ILE A 229 4.26 19.11 -1.34
N THR A 230 5.01 19.02 -0.24
CA THR A 230 5.15 20.13 0.70
C THR A 230 5.89 21.29 0.04
N ARG A 231 5.40 22.52 0.24
CA ARG A 231 6.10 23.73 -0.22
C ARG A 231 6.99 24.24 0.91
N ASP A 232 8.25 24.55 0.61
CA ASP A 232 9.12 25.25 1.55
C ASP A 232 8.59 26.69 1.77
N SER A 233 7.92 26.90 2.90
CA SER A 233 7.39 28.20 3.30
C SER A 233 8.47 29.07 3.93
N SER A 234 9.54 29.37 3.17
CA SER A 234 10.66 30.17 3.71
C SER A 234 10.41 31.68 3.81
N ARG A 235 9.20 32.18 3.49
CA ARG A 235 8.96 33.63 3.38
C ARG A 235 7.81 34.23 4.15
N SER A 236 6.97 33.49 4.86
CA SER A 236 5.94 34.10 5.71
C SER A 236 5.51 33.19 6.86
N VAL A 237 5.76 33.63 8.07
CA VAL A 237 5.29 32.99 9.32
C VAL A 237 3.77 33.12 9.46
N PHE A 238 3.13 33.91 8.61
CA PHE A 238 1.69 34.24 8.64
C PHE A 238 0.88 33.70 7.46
N SER A 239 1.52 33.06 6.46
CA SER A 239 0.80 32.49 5.33
C SER A 239 0.15 31.16 5.71
N SER A 240 -1.16 31.18 5.96
CA SER A 240 -1.98 30.00 6.19
C SER A 240 -2.38 29.30 4.88
N ILE A 241 -1.96 29.85 3.72
CA ILE A 241 -2.38 29.39 2.40
C ILE A 241 -1.34 28.46 1.82
N ALA A 242 -1.83 27.33 1.30
CA ALA A 242 -1.14 26.35 0.48
C ALA A 242 0.27 25.99 0.98
N THR A 243 0.33 25.20 2.05
CA THR A 243 1.56 24.50 2.48
C THR A 243 1.96 23.40 1.47
N THR A 244 1.18 23.21 0.41
CA THR A 244 1.37 22.17 -0.60
C THR A 244 1.40 22.76 -2.01
N GLN A 245 2.11 22.06 -2.90
CA GLN A 245 2.16 22.35 -4.33
C GLN A 245 1.65 21.12 -5.09
N PRO A 246 0.68 21.28 -6.00
CA PRO A 246 0.29 20.20 -6.90
C PRO A 246 1.46 19.85 -7.83
N VAL A 247 1.64 18.57 -8.09
CA VAL A 247 2.64 18.03 -9.01
C VAL A 247 2.08 16.84 -9.76
N SER A 248 2.47 16.71 -11.02
CA SER A 248 2.17 15.54 -11.84
C SER A 248 3.43 15.04 -12.55
N ALA A 249 3.48 13.73 -12.80
CA ALA A 249 4.54 13.10 -13.56
C ALA A 249 3.99 11.95 -14.40
N VAL A 250 4.47 11.84 -15.62
CA VAL A 250 4.13 10.75 -16.54
C VAL A 250 5.43 10.08 -16.96
N ALA A 251 5.50 8.77 -16.84
CA ALA A 251 6.68 8.05 -17.32
C ALA A 251 6.69 7.98 -18.85
N VAL A 252 7.90 8.01 -19.42
CA VAL A 252 8.08 7.91 -20.87
C VAL A 252 7.61 6.54 -21.35
N PRO A 253 6.73 6.47 -22.37
CA PRO A 253 6.28 5.21 -22.93
C PRO A 253 7.44 4.41 -23.52
N THR A 254 7.38 3.09 -23.40
CA THR A 254 8.43 2.20 -23.90
C THR A 254 7.83 1.15 -24.83
N SER A 255 8.45 0.92 -25.98
CA SER A 255 8.07 -0.17 -26.88
C SER A 255 8.65 -1.48 -26.38
N ILE A 256 7.82 -2.53 -26.39
CA ILE A 256 8.18 -3.91 -26.10
C ILE A 256 7.77 -4.82 -27.25
N THR A 257 8.59 -5.83 -27.53
CA THR A 257 8.28 -6.88 -28.50
C THR A 257 7.83 -8.12 -27.77
N VAL A 258 6.56 -8.50 -27.95
CA VAL A 258 6.00 -9.74 -27.40
C VAL A 258 6.03 -10.82 -28.49
N LEU A 259 6.87 -11.81 -28.28
CA LEU A 259 7.03 -12.94 -29.21
C LEU A 259 5.81 -13.87 -29.10
N PRO A 260 5.33 -14.43 -30.22
CA PRO A 260 4.34 -15.48 -30.19
C PRO A 260 4.93 -16.77 -29.61
N ARG A 261 4.07 -17.72 -29.22
CA ARG A 261 4.54 -19.09 -28.99
C ARG A 261 5.10 -19.67 -30.29
N PRO A 262 6.13 -20.54 -30.23
CA PRO A 262 6.66 -21.23 -31.42
C PRO A 262 5.53 -21.92 -32.21
N ALA A 263 5.63 -21.92 -33.53
CA ALA A 263 4.58 -22.46 -34.39
C ALA A 263 4.43 -23.99 -34.29
N ASP A 264 5.52 -24.67 -33.91
CA ASP A 264 5.61 -26.10 -33.65
C ASP A 264 5.14 -26.51 -32.26
N TRP A 265 4.80 -25.55 -31.40
CA TRP A 265 4.33 -25.85 -30.04
C TRP A 265 2.90 -26.41 -30.06
N THR A 266 2.77 -27.64 -29.53
CA THR A 266 1.49 -28.31 -29.33
C THR A 266 1.21 -28.45 -27.83
N GLY A 267 0.07 -28.46 -27.34
CA GLY A 267 -0.23 -28.64 -25.93
C GLY A 267 -0.30 -27.36 -25.09
N HIS A 268 -0.22 -27.51 -23.79
CA HIS A 268 -0.37 -26.41 -22.84
C HIS A 268 0.82 -25.44 -22.90
N TRP A 269 0.56 -24.14 -23.08
CA TRP A 269 1.61 -23.14 -23.16
C TRP A 269 2.03 -22.67 -21.76
N LEU A 270 3.22 -23.05 -21.32
CA LEU A 270 3.79 -22.69 -20.03
C LEU A 270 5.17 -22.01 -20.21
N PRO A 271 5.22 -20.70 -20.46
CA PRO A 271 6.47 -19.96 -20.58
C PRO A 271 7.03 -19.64 -19.19
N SER A 272 8.02 -20.40 -18.74
CA SER A 272 8.58 -20.29 -17.39
C SER A 272 10.10 -20.16 -17.44
N GLU A 273 10.72 -19.67 -16.35
CA GLU A 273 12.18 -19.68 -16.18
C GLU A 273 12.69 -21.04 -15.72
N LEU A 274 11.88 -21.77 -14.97
CA LEU A 274 12.16 -23.08 -14.44
C LEU A 274 10.85 -23.78 -14.07
N VAL A 275 10.73 -25.05 -14.44
CA VAL A 275 9.64 -25.92 -13.98
C VAL A 275 10.25 -27.16 -13.35
N SER A 276 9.70 -27.60 -12.24
CA SER A 276 10.08 -28.82 -11.53
C SER A 276 8.81 -29.60 -11.20
N VAL A 277 8.85 -30.93 -11.44
CA VAL A 277 7.80 -31.87 -11.08
C VAL A 277 8.36 -32.82 -10.02
N SER A 278 7.63 -33.00 -8.94
CA SER A 278 7.99 -33.94 -7.88
C SER A 278 6.78 -34.77 -7.46
N VAL A 279 7.03 -35.95 -6.94
CA VAL A 279 6.01 -36.80 -6.35
C VAL A 279 6.46 -37.24 -4.96
N GLU A 280 5.52 -37.25 -4.03
CA GLU A 280 5.74 -37.64 -2.65
C GLU A 280 4.68 -38.67 -2.25
N ARG A 281 5.12 -39.79 -1.65
CA ARG A 281 4.21 -40.79 -1.10
C ARG A 281 3.95 -40.51 0.37
N ALA A 282 2.68 -40.42 0.74
CA ALA A 282 2.30 -40.40 2.14
C ALA A 282 2.63 -41.78 2.78
N ASN A 283 3.23 -41.76 3.98
CA ASN A 283 3.60 -42.94 4.75
C ASN A 283 4.48 -43.95 3.96
N PRO A 284 5.72 -43.58 3.53
CA PRO A 284 6.56 -44.41 2.70
C PRO A 284 6.94 -45.76 3.35
N GLU A 285 6.96 -45.85 4.71
CA GLU A 285 7.31 -47.06 5.46
C GLU A 285 6.12 -48.03 5.62
N GLN A 286 4.88 -47.63 5.28
CA GLN A 286 3.72 -48.47 5.44
C GLN A 286 3.70 -49.58 4.38
N PRO A 287 3.54 -50.89 4.76
CA PRO A 287 3.36 -51.97 3.80
C PRO A 287 2.11 -51.73 2.95
N ILE A 288 2.16 -52.11 1.70
CA ILE A 288 1.07 -51.94 0.75
C ILE A 288 0.39 -53.30 0.54
N GLU A 289 -0.93 -53.30 0.68
CA GLU A 289 -1.75 -54.51 0.42
C GLU A 289 -2.73 -54.24 -0.73
N VAL A 290 -3.12 -55.29 -1.44
CA VAL A 290 -4.14 -55.23 -2.47
C VAL A 290 -5.43 -54.63 -1.92
N GLY A 291 -6.01 -53.66 -2.64
CA GLY A 291 -7.25 -52.98 -2.28
C GLY A 291 -7.07 -51.81 -1.27
N GLN A 292 -5.88 -51.58 -0.73
CA GLN A 292 -5.61 -50.45 0.12
C GLN A 292 -5.14 -49.22 -0.69
N PRO A 293 -5.68 -48.01 -0.44
CA PRO A 293 -5.28 -46.83 -1.17
C PRO A 293 -3.87 -46.36 -0.77
N ILE A 294 -3.06 -46.03 -1.76
CA ILE A 294 -1.76 -45.38 -1.64
C ILE A 294 -1.95 -43.93 -2.01
N THR A 295 -1.67 -43.04 -1.09
CA THR A 295 -1.79 -41.59 -1.35
C THR A 295 -0.47 -41.04 -1.88
N LEU A 296 -0.52 -40.48 -3.09
CA LEU A 296 0.58 -39.78 -3.74
C LEU A 296 0.23 -38.28 -3.91
N THR A 297 1.16 -37.41 -3.65
CA THR A 297 1.01 -35.97 -3.91
C THR A 297 2.01 -35.57 -4.99
N TYR A 298 1.50 -35.28 -6.18
CA TYR A 298 2.25 -34.65 -7.26
C TYR A 298 2.29 -33.15 -7.08
N ARG A 299 3.45 -32.57 -7.32
CA ARG A 299 3.65 -31.13 -7.18
C ARG A 299 4.39 -30.59 -8.39
N VAL A 300 3.77 -29.63 -9.10
CA VAL A 300 4.44 -28.81 -10.11
C VAL A 300 4.77 -27.46 -9.49
N THR A 301 6.01 -27.06 -9.61
CA THR A 301 6.52 -25.76 -9.18
C THR A 301 7.13 -25.05 -10.38
N ALA A 302 6.67 -23.82 -10.67
CA ALA A 302 7.16 -23.03 -11.79
C ALA A 302 7.52 -21.60 -11.35
N ILE A 303 8.51 -21.01 -12.00
CA ILE A 303 9.02 -19.67 -11.69
C ILE A 303 8.64 -18.68 -12.79
N GLY A 304 8.11 -17.49 -12.39
CA GLY A 304 7.76 -16.41 -13.30
C GLY A 304 6.45 -16.65 -14.05
N VAL A 305 5.53 -17.36 -13.42
CA VAL A 305 4.17 -17.62 -13.89
C VAL A 305 3.16 -17.47 -12.77
N SER A 306 1.89 -17.32 -13.10
CA SER A 306 0.80 -17.36 -12.13
C SER A 306 0.32 -18.79 -11.88
N THR A 307 -0.46 -19.01 -10.82
CA THR A 307 -1.03 -20.32 -10.49
C THR A 307 -1.99 -20.83 -11.57
N GLU A 308 -2.71 -19.92 -12.24
CA GLU A 308 -3.67 -20.22 -13.31
C GLU A 308 -3.01 -20.76 -14.59
N GLN A 309 -1.71 -20.47 -14.77
CA GLN A 309 -0.94 -20.94 -15.91
C GLN A 309 -0.42 -22.37 -15.73
N LEU A 310 -0.49 -22.94 -14.51
CA LEU A 310 0.01 -24.29 -14.26
C LEU A 310 -0.89 -25.35 -14.89
N PRO A 311 -0.32 -26.35 -15.59
CA PRO A 311 -1.10 -27.38 -16.28
C PRO A 311 -1.83 -28.28 -15.30
N THR A 312 -2.88 -28.96 -15.80
CA THR A 312 -3.50 -30.05 -15.08
C THR A 312 -2.56 -31.24 -15.07
N LEU A 313 -2.38 -31.85 -13.89
CA LEU A 313 -1.65 -33.09 -13.75
C LEU A 313 -2.63 -34.25 -13.89
N THR A 314 -2.42 -35.10 -14.86
CA THR A 314 -3.22 -36.31 -15.06
C THR A 314 -2.34 -37.51 -14.83
N LEU A 315 -2.81 -38.39 -14.00
CA LEU A 315 -2.32 -39.76 -13.90
C LEU A 315 -3.50 -40.66 -14.26
N ASP A 316 -3.45 -41.26 -15.44
CA ASP A 316 -4.51 -42.14 -15.88
C ASP A 316 -4.39 -43.53 -15.19
N ASP A 317 -5.48 -44.30 -15.25
CA ASP A 317 -5.44 -45.71 -14.82
C ASP A 317 -4.35 -46.47 -15.57
N PHE A 318 -3.61 -47.29 -14.86
CA PHE A 318 -2.57 -48.13 -15.43
C PHE A 318 -2.75 -49.60 -14.98
N ASP A 319 -2.07 -50.50 -15.66
CA ASP A 319 -2.24 -51.94 -15.41
C ASP A 319 -2.00 -52.29 -13.92
N GLY A 320 -2.99 -52.91 -13.32
CA GLY A 320 -2.96 -53.37 -11.94
C GLY A 320 -3.39 -52.37 -10.88
N ALA A 321 -3.76 -51.13 -11.21
CA ALA A 321 -4.23 -50.16 -10.26
C ALA A 321 -5.35 -49.24 -10.81
N SER A 322 -6.19 -48.73 -9.91
CA SER A 322 -7.16 -47.66 -10.19
C SER A 322 -6.66 -46.37 -9.60
N VAL A 323 -6.89 -45.27 -10.29
CA VAL A 323 -6.42 -43.91 -9.92
C VAL A 323 -7.58 -42.99 -9.63
N TYR A 324 -7.57 -42.36 -8.45
CA TYR A 324 -8.63 -41.44 -8.01
C TYR A 324 -7.98 -40.10 -7.64
N PRO A 325 -8.05 -39.07 -8.51
CA PRO A 325 -7.51 -37.77 -8.23
C PRO A 325 -8.45 -36.96 -7.29
N GLU A 326 -7.85 -36.27 -6.32
CA GLU A 326 -8.53 -35.27 -5.49
C GLU A 326 -8.52 -33.88 -6.15
N SER A 327 -9.19 -32.89 -5.55
CA SER A 327 -9.14 -31.52 -6.03
C SER A 327 -7.73 -30.94 -5.87
N PRO A 328 -7.24 -30.20 -6.88
CA PRO A 328 -5.90 -29.61 -6.80
C PRO A 328 -5.86 -28.44 -5.80
N GLU A 329 -4.70 -28.28 -5.16
CA GLU A 329 -4.37 -27.14 -4.32
C GLU A 329 -3.37 -26.23 -5.04
N PHE A 330 -3.56 -24.92 -4.90
CA PHE A 330 -2.71 -23.91 -5.49
C PHE A 330 -2.05 -23.05 -4.42
N ALA A 331 -0.77 -22.77 -4.60
CA ALA A 331 0.00 -21.90 -3.74
C ALA A 331 0.89 -20.98 -4.57
N SER A 332 1.06 -19.74 -4.09
CA SER A 332 1.99 -18.79 -4.69
C SER A 332 2.85 -18.16 -3.60
N THR A 333 4.13 -18.05 -3.87
CA THR A 333 5.08 -17.39 -2.97
C THR A 333 6.07 -16.55 -3.76
N THR A 334 6.77 -15.68 -3.04
CA THR A 334 7.80 -14.83 -3.65
C THR A 334 9.16 -15.16 -3.05
N ARG A 335 10.13 -15.46 -3.90
CA ARG A 335 11.51 -15.70 -3.48
C ARG A 335 12.47 -15.02 -4.45
N ASN A 336 13.46 -14.29 -3.91
CA ASN A 336 14.45 -13.54 -4.72
C ASN A 336 13.80 -12.63 -5.78
N GLY A 337 12.68 -12.00 -5.40
CA GLY A 337 11.94 -11.14 -6.30
C GLY A 337 11.25 -11.83 -7.48
N ARG A 338 11.08 -13.16 -7.47
CA ARG A 338 10.33 -13.94 -8.46
C ARG A 338 9.08 -14.54 -7.85
N VAL A 339 8.02 -14.62 -8.63
CA VAL A 339 6.84 -15.40 -8.28
C VAL A 339 7.16 -16.87 -8.50
N ILE A 340 6.87 -17.68 -7.53
CA ILE A 340 6.92 -19.15 -7.60
C ILE A 340 5.51 -19.64 -7.43
N ALA A 341 4.93 -20.16 -8.49
CA ALA A 341 3.62 -20.79 -8.49
C ALA A 341 3.76 -22.29 -8.27
N GLN A 342 2.86 -22.86 -7.50
CA GLN A 342 2.82 -24.28 -7.19
C GLN A 342 1.40 -24.79 -7.33
N ARG A 343 1.27 -25.96 -7.96
CA ARG A 343 0.06 -26.79 -7.98
C ARG A 343 0.39 -28.13 -7.37
N SER A 344 -0.37 -28.54 -6.36
CA SER A 344 -0.30 -29.87 -5.75
C SER A 344 -1.56 -30.64 -6.12
N GLN A 345 -1.39 -31.91 -6.50
CA GLN A 345 -2.46 -32.81 -6.87
C GLN A 345 -2.31 -34.10 -6.07
N THR A 346 -3.17 -34.32 -5.10
CA THR A 346 -3.24 -35.59 -4.38
C THR A 346 -4.02 -36.62 -5.20
N VAL A 347 -3.49 -37.83 -5.25
CA VAL A 347 -4.05 -38.95 -6.02
C VAL A 347 -4.04 -40.19 -5.14
N ALA A 348 -5.18 -40.87 -5.00
CA ALA A 348 -5.25 -42.18 -4.39
C ALA A 348 -5.11 -43.28 -5.46
N VAL A 349 -4.10 -44.10 -5.31
CA VAL A 349 -3.83 -45.27 -6.19
C VAL A 349 -4.21 -46.52 -5.45
N ILE A 350 -5.15 -47.31 -5.99
CA ILE A 350 -5.63 -48.55 -5.40
C ILE A 350 -5.13 -49.75 -6.20
N PRO A 351 -4.15 -50.53 -5.69
CA PRO A 351 -3.68 -51.76 -6.34
C PRO A 351 -4.78 -52.82 -6.42
N ARG A 352 -4.92 -53.45 -7.59
CA ARG A 352 -5.90 -54.52 -7.81
C ARG A 352 -5.26 -55.90 -7.74
N GLN A 353 -3.92 -55.97 -7.81
CA GLN A 353 -3.18 -57.23 -7.86
C GLN A 353 -1.94 -57.14 -6.96
N ALA A 354 -1.50 -58.27 -6.42
CA ALA A 354 -0.24 -58.35 -5.70
C ALA A 354 0.94 -58.46 -6.68
N GLY A 355 2.09 -57.95 -6.29
CA GLY A 355 3.32 -57.98 -7.07
C GLY A 355 4.03 -56.66 -7.14
N LYS A 356 5.01 -56.56 -8.02
CA LYS A 356 5.74 -55.33 -8.29
C LYS A 356 5.10 -54.60 -9.44
N PHE A 357 4.81 -53.35 -9.27
CA PHE A 357 4.41 -52.45 -10.36
C PHE A 357 5.02 -51.07 -10.20
N THR A 358 5.19 -50.42 -11.31
CA THR A 358 5.78 -49.09 -11.36
C THR A 358 4.70 -48.09 -11.73
N ILE A 359 4.50 -47.08 -10.88
CA ILE A 359 3.68 -45.93 -11.19
C ILE A 359 4.43 -45.06 -12.19
N PRO A 360 3.86 -44.77 -13.36
CA PRO A 360 4.54 -44.01 -14.39
C PRO A 360 4.86 -42.58 -13.94
N GLU A 361 5.89 -42.01 -14.53
CA GLU A 361 6.22 -40.60 -14.33
C GLU A 361 5.12 -39.68 -14.89
N VAL A 362 4.89 -38.56 -14.21
CA VAL A 362 4.06 -37.46 -14.72
C VAL A 362 4.97 -36.46 -15.37
N GLN A 363 4.72 -36.19 -16.65
CA GLN A 363 5.52 -35.29 -17.47
C GLN A 363 4.81 -33.96 -17.68
N VAL A 364 5.55 -32.84 -17.64
CA VAL A 364 5.11 -31.50 -17.95
C VAL A 364 6.03 -30.89 -18.99
N GLU A 365 5.48 -30.66 -20.18
CA GLU A 365 6.18 -29.92 -21.23
C GLU A 365 6.01 -28.41 -20.97
N TRP A 366 7.12 -27.68 -21.08
CA TRP A 366 7.17 -26.25 -20.83
C TRP A 366 8.20 -25.55 -21.68
N PHE A 367 8.03 -24.24 -21.87
CA PHE A 367 8.97 -23.43 -22.65
C PHE A 367 9.88 -22.65 -21.72
N ASN A 368 11.19 -22.93 -21.83
CA ASN A 368 12.21 -22.22 -21.07
C ASN A 368 12.45 -20.83 -21.68
N THR A 369 11.94 -19.78 -21.04
CA THR A 369 12.04 -18.40 -21.53
C THR A 369 13.46 -17.84 -21.49
N ARG A 370 14.37 -18.45 -20.69
CA ARG A 370 15.78 -18.06 -20.61
C ARG A 370 16.61 -18.64 -21.74
N LEU A 371 16.31 -19.89 -22.12
CA LEU A 371 17.01 -20.61 -23.15
C LEU A 371 16.33 -20.49 -24.52
N GLY A 372 15.06 -20.08 -24.56
CA GLY A 372 14.28 -19.97 -25.79
C GLY A 372 13.95 -21.32 -26.44
N GLN A 373 13.76 -22.37 -25.65
CA GLN A 373 13.53 -23.74 -26.15
C GLN A 373 12.52 -24.50 -25.29
N ALA A 374 11.89 -25.51 -25.92
CA ALA A 374 11.07 -26.49 -25.22
C ALA A 374 11.89 -27.32 -24.25
N GLN A 375 11.31 -27.64 -23.10
CA GLN A 375 11.89 -28.55 -22.11
C GLN A 375 10.80 -29.45 -21.54
N LEU A 376 11.22 -30.61 -21.04
CA LEU A 376 10.38 -31.58 -20.36
C LEU A 376 10.84 -31.70 -18.91
N SER A 377 9.91 -31.60 -17.98
CA SER A 377 10.15 -31.92 -16.56
C SER A 377 9.27 -33.08 -16.18
N SER A 378 9.85 -34.11 -15.53
CA SER A 378 9.14 -35.30 -15.10
C SER A 378 9.30 -35.55 -13.60
N SER A 379 8.33 -36.23 -13.02
CA SER A 379 8.46 -36.80 -11.67
C SER A 379 9.34 -38.08 -11.76
N GLU A 380 9.86 -38.50 -10.62
CA GLU A 380 10.51 -39.81 -10.55
C GLU A 380 9.46 -40.92 -10.64
N PRO A 381 9.73 -42.04 -11.37
CA PRO A 381 8.86 -43.22 -11.33
C PRO A 381 8.94 -43.90 -9.96
N ILE A 382 7.81 -44.34 -9.43
CA ILE A 382 7.72 -44.98 -8.12
C ILE A 382 7.48 -46.50 -8.32
N THR A 383 8.43 -47.32 -7.93
CA THR A 383 8.24 -48.78 -7.91
C THR A 383 7.71 -49.22 -6.54
N LEU A 384 6.60 -49.94 -6.56
CA LEU A 384 5.91 -50.43 -5.38
C LEU A 384 5.87 -51.96 -5.34
N GLU A 385 5.98 -52.52 -4.16
CA GLU A 385 5.77 -53.97 -3.91
C GLU A 385 4.47 -54.11 -3.10
N VAL A 386 3.48 -54.78 -3.68
CA VAL A 386 2.15 -54.94 -3.12
C VAL A 386 1.97 -56.36 -2.64
N SER A 387 1.70 -56.52 -1.37
CA SER A 387 1.43 -57.82 -0.75
C SER A 387 -0.02 -58.27 -1.00
N PRO A 388 -0.31 -59.57 -1.02
CA PRO A 388 -1.67 -60.07 -1.03
C PRO A 388 -2.47 -59.49 0.17
N SER A 389 -3.78 -59.27 -0.04
CA SER A 389 -4.65 -58.79 1.06
C SER A 389 -4.64 -59.77 2.23
N SER A 390 -4.37 -59.29 3.44
CA SER A 390 -4.42 -60.05 4.67
C SER A 390 -5.85 -60.37 5.12
N GLN A 391 -6.87 -59.71 4.55
CA GLN A 391 -8.26 -60.07 4.77
C GLN A 391 -8.60 -61.37 4.01
N ALA A 392 -8.70 -62.48 4.76
CA ALA A 392 -9.23 -63.72 4.21
C ALA A 392 -10.59 -63.44 3.55
N ALA A 393 -10.70 -63.84 2.26
CA ALA A 393 -11.96 -63.74 1.54
C ALA A 393 -13.08 -64.35 2.42
N ALA A 394 -14.05 -63.55 2.83
CA ALA A 394 -15.26 -64.07 3.43
C ALA A 394 -15.83 -65.11 2.48
N PRO A 395 -16.17 -66.33 2.98
CA PRO A 395 -16.69 -67.38 2.09
C PRO A 395 -17.93 -66.85 1.38
N ALA A 396 -17.95 -67.04 0.07
CA ALA A 396 -19.09 -66.67 -0.76
C ALA A 396 -20.39 -67.29 -0.18
N PRO A 397 -21.48 -66.57 -0.08
CA PRO A 397 -22.76 -67.12 0.32
C PRO A 397 -23.11 -68.25 -0.62
N VAL A 398 -23.30 -69.47 -0.08
CA VAL A 398 -23.79 -70.63 -0.83
C VAL A 398 -25.18 -70.29 -1.33
N ALA A 399 -25.32 -70.31 -2.64
CA ALA A 399 -26.60 -70.12 -3.28
C ALA A 399 -27.56 -71.29 -2.95
N ASP A 400 -28.50 -71.10 -2.10
CA ASP A 400 -29.66 -72.01 -1.97
C ASP A 400 -30.60 -71.80 -3.15
N LYS A 401 -30.94 -72.92 -3.78
CA LYS A 401 -31.73 -73.03 -5.03
C LYS A 401 -33.24 -72.97 -4.74
N PRO A 402 -34.06 -72.72 -5.74
CA PRO A 402 -35.31 -71.96 -5.60
C PRO A 402 -36.54 -72.85 -5.33
N ALA A 403 -37.56 -72.30 -4.79
CA ALA A 403 -38.92 -72.84 -4.89
C ALA A 403 -39.88 -71.78 -5.44
N ASN A 404 -40.33 -72.11 -6.63
CA ASN A 404 -41.65 -71.92 -7.30
C ASN A 404 -42.60 -70.78 -6.90
N GLU A 405 -42.83 -69.95 -7.87
CA GLU A 405 -44.02 -69.91 -8.77
C GLU A 405 -45.31 -69.29 -8.18
N ASN A 406 -45.82 -68.35 -8.99
CA ASN A 406 -47.19 -67.87 -9.13
C ASN A 406 -47.69 -66.76 -8.16
N ASP A 407 -47.84 -65.53 -8.57
CA ASP A 407 -49.05 -65.07 -9.24
C ASP A 407 -48.89 -63.61 -9.76
N VAL A 408 -49.41 -63.46 -10.96
CA VAL A 408 -49.67 -62.24 -11.69
C VAL A 408 -50.68 -61.38 -11.00
N VAL A 409 -50.44 -60.09 -10.78
CA VAL A 409 -51.41 -59.01 -10.99
C VAL A 409 -50.68 -57.73 -11.45
N VAL A 410 -51.03 -57.29 -12.63
CA VAL A 410 -50.86 -55.99 -13.25
C VAL A 410 -51.62 -54.96 -12.43
N ASP A 411 -50.99 -53.85 -12.07
CA ASP A 411 -51.57 -52.53 -12.31
C ASP A 411 -50.53 -51.42 -12.15
N GLU A 412 -50.41 -50.64 -13.16
CA GLU A 412 -49.85 -49.28 -13.26
C GLU A 412 -50.81 -48.27 -12.60
N PRO A 413 -50.50 -46.99 -12.53
CA PRO A 413 -49.27 -46.28 -12.24
C PRO A 413 -49.41 -45.25 -11.08
N THR A 414 -48.33 -44.54 -10.84
CA THR A 414 -48.38 -43.16 -10.37
C THR A 414 -48.43 -42.92 -8.86
N GLN A 415 -47.39 -42.38 -8.33
CA GLN A 415 -47.38 -40.97 -7.92
C GLN A 415 -46.00 -40.57 -7.35
N GLN A 416 -45.44 -39.60 -8.00
CA GLN A 416 -44.36 -38.79 -7.50
C GLN A 416 -44.75 -38.18 -6.15
N THR A 417 -44.17 -38.66 -5.07
CA THR A 417 -44.25 -37.99 -3.77
C THR A 417 -43.30 -36.83 -3.80
N LYS A 418 -43.82 -35.64 -4.13
CA LYS A 418 -43.14 -34.38 -3.82
C LYS A 418 -42.93 -34.35 -2.30
N ALA A 419 -41.67 -34.42 -1.88
CA ALA A 419 -41.28 -34.05 -0.52
C ALA A 419 -41.65 -32.58 -0.31
N GLN A 420 -42.75 -32.37 0.42
CA GLN A 420 -43.14 -31.05 0.91
C GLN A 420 -42.15 -30.65 1.99
N TYR A 421 -41.25 -29.74 1.63
CA TYR A 421 -40.46 -28.98 2.58
C TYR A 421 -41.44 -28.11 3.38
N GLN A 422 -41.85 -28.59 4.54
CA GLN A 422 -42.49 -27.76 5.57
C GLN A 422 -41.39 -26.79 6.09
N SER A 423 -41.41 -25.58 5.54
CA SER A 423 -40.59 -24.50 6.08
C SER A 423 -41.13 -24.14 7.48
N ASN A 424 -40.39 -24.44 8.52
CA ASN A 424 -40.63 -23.91 9.85
C ASN A 424 -40.41 -22.38 9.85
N ASN A 425 -41.31 -21.63 9.22
CA ASN A 425 -41.27 -20.16 9.21
C ASN A 425 -41.41 -19.53 10.62
N THR A 426 -41.86 -20.27 11.61
CA THR A 426 -42.00 -19.79 12.97
C THR A 426 -40.65 -19.55 13.67
N LEU A 427 -39.65 -20.38 13.42
CA LEU A 427 -38.33 -20.22 14.01
C LEU A 427 -37.61 -18.98 13.49
N TYR A 428 -37.69 -18.72 12.17
CA TYR A 428 -37.13 -17.51 11.57
C TYR A 428 -37.85 -16.24 11.99
N PHE A 429 -39.18 -16.33 12.24
CA PHE A 429 -39.96 -15.21 12.75
C PHE A 429 -39.50 -14.84 14.19
N TYR A 430 -39.31 -15.82 15.08
CA TYR A 430 -38.79 -15.55 16.42
C TYR A 430 -37.35 -15.02 16.40
N LEU A 431 -36.48 -15.54 15.53
CA LEU A 431 -35.14 -15.02 15.34
C LEU A 431 -35.17 -13.56 14.84
N ALA A 432 -36.03 -13.23 13.87
CA ALA A 432 -36.19 -11.87 13.38
C ALA A 432 -36.69 -10.91 14.46
N VAL A 433 -37.62 -11.34 15.31
CA VAL A 433 -38.11 -10.54 16.46
C VAL A 433 -37.02 -10.31 17.49
N ILE A 434 -36.22 -11.32 17.81
CA ILE A 434 -35.08 -11.20 18.73
C ILE A 434 -34.02 -10.24 18.17
N PHE A 435 -33.69 -10.35 16.86
CA PHE A 435 -32.77 -9.44 16.23
C PHE A 435 -33.29 -7.99 16.22
N ALA A 436 -34.59 -7.79 15.93
CA ALA A 436 -35.21 -6.48 15.99
C ALA A 436 -35.18 -5.88 17.41
N ALA A 437 -35.46 -6.70 18.45
CA ALA A 437 -35.39 -6.25 19.83
C ALA A 437 -33.96 -5.89 20.24
N LEU A 438 -32.94 -6.68 19.86
CA LEU A 438 -31.53 -6.38 20.09
C LEU A 438 -31.11 -5.06 19.38
N TRP A 439 -31.63 -4.86 18.17
CA TRP A 439 -31.34 -3.62 17.39
C TRP A 439 -31.94 -2.37 18.07
N VAL A 440 -33.17 -2.47 18.59
CA VAL A 440 -33.80 -1.39 19.36
C VAL A 440 -33.04 -1.11 20.66
N ILE A 441 -32.55 -2.14 21.35
CA ILE A 441 -31.74 -1.99 22.56
C ILE A 441 -30.41 -1.30 22.25
N THR A 442 -29.73 -1.69 21.19
CA THR A 442 -28.46 -1.05 20.78
C THR A 442 -28.65 0.39 20.37
N LEU A 443 -29.72 0.72 19.64
CA LEU A 443 -30.07 2.09 19.27
C LEU A 443 -30.44 2.93 20.50
N SER A 444 -31.18 2.36 21.45
CA SER A 444 -31.55 3.06 22.69
C SER A 444 -30.33 3.33 23.57
N LEU A 445 -29.40 2.39 23.69
CA LEU A 445 -28.13 2.56 24.39
C LEU A 445 -27.24 3.61 23.69
N TRP A 446 -27.21 3.62 22.35
CA TRP A 446 -26.48 4.60 21.58
C TRP A 446 -27.08 5.99 21.69
N ALA A 447 -28.41 6.14 21.59
CA ALA A 447 -29.14 7.39 21.80
C ALA A 447 -28.98 7.91 23.24
N TRP A 448 -29.07 7.03 24.26
CA TRP A 448 -28.83 7.40 25.65
C TRP A 448 -27.39 7.86 25.90
N TRP A 449 -26.40 7.18 25.28
CA TRP A 449 -25.00 7.57 25.33
C TRP A 449 -24.75 8.91 24.59
N TRP A 450 -25.45 9.14 23.48
CA TRP A 450 -25.37 10.38 22.71
C TRP A 450 -26.02 11.56 23.46
N LEU A 451 -27.20 11.38 24.04
CA LEU A 451 -27.90 12.37 24.87
C LEU A 451 -27.13 12.72 26.15
N ARG A 452 -26.41 11.77 26.75
CA ARG A 452 -25.51 12.03 27.87
C ARG A 452 -24.21 12.74 27.49
N ARG A 453 -23.84 12.75 26.22
CA ARG A 453 -22.69 13.51 25.68
C ARG A 453 -22.95 14.99 25.44
N SER A 454 -24.17 15.49 25.60
CA SER A 454 -24.46 16.91 25.48
C SER A 454 -23.86 17.67 26.65
N ALA A 455 -22.88 18.52 26.29
CA ALA A 455 -22.35 19.61 27.08
C ALA A 455 -21.54 19.25 28.36
N LYS A 456 -20.30 18.80 28.14
CA LYS A 456 -19.19 19.27 28.98
C LYS A 456 -18.08 19.77 28.04
N PRO A 457 -17.51 20.96 28.29
CA PRO A 457 -16.34 21.39 27.55
C PRO A 457 -15.26 20.34 27.78
N VAL A 458 -14.66 19.84 26.70
CA VAL A 458 -13.55 18.88 26.73
C VAL A 458 -12.37 19.60 27.38
N ALA A 459 -12.22 19.41 28.68
CA ALA A 459 -10.93 19.60 29.32
C ALA A 459 -10.01 18.56 28.69
N ILE A 460 -8.99 19.04 27.98
CA ILE A 460 -7.91 18.25 27.40
C ILE A 460 -7.37 17.35 28.50
N ASN A 461 -7.47 16.05 28.34
CA ASN A 461 -7.14 15.06 29.36
C ASN A 461 -5.62 14.80 29.32
N ASP A 462 -4.83 15.75 29.79
CA ASP A 462 -3.38 15.66 30.00
C ASP A 462 -2.94 14.50 30.90
N ASN A 463 -3.89 13.92 31.66
CA ASN A 463 -3.59 12.85 32.61
C ASN A 463 -3.43 11.46 31.96
N LYS A 464 -3.96 11.21 30.76
CA LYS A 464 -3.83 9.89 30.12
C LYS A 464 -2.48 9.77 29.39
N GLU A 465 -2.00 10.84 28.81
CA GLU A 465 -0.67 10.91 28.16
C GLU A 465 0.47 10.91 29.18
N GLN A 466 0.28 11.58 30.33
CA GLN A 466 1.27 11.54 31.42
C GLN A 466 1.40 10.15 32.03
N ASN A 467 0.32 9.37 32.14
CA ASN A 467 0.36 8.02 32.67
C ASN A 467 1.04 7.02 31.72
N THR A 468 0.88 7.16 30.40
CA THR A 468 1.55 6.29 29.42
C THR A 468 3.06 6.59 29.37
N ALA A 469 3.46 7.86 29.35
CA ALA A 469 4.85 8.26 29.37
C ALA A 469 5.56 7.90 30.70
N ALA A 470 4.85 7.89 31.82
CA ALA A 470 5.39 7.44 33.11
C ALA A 470 5.58 5.92 33.16
N ALA A 471 4.64 5.16 32.58
CA ALA A 471 4.76 3.70 32.48
C ALA A 471 5.91 3.27 31.58
N SER A 472 6.10 3.93 30.43
CA SER A 472 7.22 3.64 29.53
C SER A 472 8.57 4.04 30.12
N TRP A 473 8.63 5.11 30.91
CA TRP A 473 9.82 5.48 31.67
C TRP A 473 10.22 4.45 32.72
N SER A 474 9.25 3.93 33.48
CA SER A 474 9.52 2.87 34.48
C SER A 474 10.00 1.57 33.82
N HIS A 475 9.42 1.23 32.67
CA HIS A 475 9.84 0.08 31.87
C HIS A 475 11.28 0.26 31.35
N LEU A 476 11.62 1.44 30.79
CA LEU A 476 12.97 1.76 30.34
C LEU A 476 13.98 1.63 31.49
N GLN A 477 13.66 2.14 32.69
CA GLN A 477 14.54 2.02 33.85
C GLN A 477 14.82 0.57 34.24
N LYS A 478 13.80 -0.28 34.21
CA LYS A 478 13.93 -1.70 34.55
C LYS A 478 14.83 -2.41 33.54
N VAL A 479 14.55 -2.29 32.25
CA VAL A 479 15.30 -2.95 31.18
C VAL A 479 16.75 -2.47 31.10
N ALA A 480 17.00 -1.16 31.30
CA ALA A 480 18.36 -0.63 31.31
C ALA A 480 19.19 -1.18 32.48
N LEU A 481 18.57 -1.45 33.63
CA LEU A 481 19.26 -2.06 34.79
C LEU A 481 19.58 -3.55 34.59
N GLU A 482 18.89 -4.22 33.70
CA GLU A 482 19.18 -5.60 33.26
C GLU A 482 20.37 -5.68 32.28
N ASN A 483 20.89 -4.52 31.85
CA ASN A 483 22.05 -4.39 30.94
C ASN A 483 21.87 -5.09 29.58
N ASP A 484 20.62 -5.22 29.10
CA ASP A 484 20.30 -5.71 27.75
C ASP A 484 20.30 -4.54 26.77
N ALA A 485 21.29 -4.47 25.89
CA ALA A 485 21.43 -3.40 24.91
C ALA A 485 20.28 -3.35 23.90
N ASN A 486 19.76 -4.52 23.45
CA ASN A 486 18.69 -4.59 22.47
C ASN A 486 17.34 -4.17 23.07
N ALA A 487 17.00 -4.71 24.22
CA ALA A 487 15.77 -4.37 24.93
C ALA A 487 15.78 -2.90 25.39
N THR A 488 16.96 -2.37 25.80
CA THR A 488 17.11 -0.96 26.20
C THR A 488 16.92 -0.01 25.00
N ASP A 489 17.43 -0.33 23.81
CA ASP A 489 17.23 0.46 22.59
C ASP A 489 15.73 0.58 22.26
N LEU A 490 15.01 -0.54 22.26
CA LEU A 490 13.57 -0.57 21.98
C LEU A 490 12.77 0.23 23.03
N ALA A 491 13.09 0.05 24.29
CA ALA A 491 12.43 0.76 25.40
C ALA A 491 12.70 2.27 25.35
N LEU A 492 13.94 2.68 24.96
CA LEU A 492 14.34 4.08 24.83
C LEU A 492 13.60 4.78 23.68
N ARG A 493 13.48 4.13 22.52
CA ARG A 493 12.69 4.64 21.37
C ARG A 493 11.22 4.77 21.72
N LYS A 494 10.64 3.76 22.38
CA LYS A 494 9.23 3.78 22.82
C LYS A 494 8.98 4.94 23.77
N TRP A 495 9.81 5.09 24.81
CA TRP A 495 9.70 6.19 25.77
C TRP A 495 9.87 7.56 25.10
N ALA A 496 10.83 7.73 24.18
CA ALA A 496 11.06 8.97 23.47
C ALA A 496 9.86 9.38 22.62
N ARG A 497 9.26 8.43 21.89
CA ARG A 497 8.07 8.64 21.09
C ARG A 497 6.87 9.06 21.93
N GLU A 498 6.59 8.36 23.03
CA GLU A 498 5.45 8.67 23.91
C GLU A 498 5.62 9.99 24.66
N LYS A 499 6.84 10.38 25.00
CA LYS A 499 7.09 11.59 25.78
C LYS A 499 7.23 12.86 24.93
N PHE A 500 7.82 12.76 23.73
CA PHE A 500 8.13 13.92 22.90
C PHE A 500 7.28 14.00 21.65
N GLN A 501 6.43 12.98 21.37
CA GLN A 501 5.57 12.87 20.18
C GLN A 501 6.33 13.04 18.86
N LEU A 502 7.65 12.74 18.89
CA LEU A 502 8.50 12.82 17.71
C LEU A 502 8.57 11.45 17.04
N PRO A 503 8.46 11.37 15.71
CA PRO A 503 8.68 10.14 14.96
C PRO A 503 10.19 9.82 14.98
N MET A 504 10.67 9.32 16.11
CA MET A 504 12.09 8.95 16.26
C MET A 504 12.33 7.56 15.71
N PHE A 505 12.98 7.50 14.57
CA PHE A 505 13.38 6.25 13.91
C PHE A 505 14.79 5.83 14.35
N ASP A 506 15.65 6.77 14.81
CA ASP A 506 17.01 6.51 15.24
C ASP A 506 17.31 7.13 16.61
N LEU A 507 18.16 6.45 17.40
CA LEU A 507 18.67 6.98 18.67
C LEU A 507 19.59 8.20 18.49
N PHE A 508 20.18 8.36 17.31
CA PHE A 508 20.98 9.54 16.99
C PHE A 508 20.15 10.83 17.02
N GLU A 509 18.89 10.76 16.54
CA GLU A 509 17.94 11.88 16.62
C GLU A 509 17.64 12.27 18.08
N LEU A 510 17.54 11.26 18.97
CA LEU A 510 17.36 11.50 20.41
C LEU A 510 18.59 12.20 21.03
N ALA A 511 19.79 11.80 20.64
CA ALA A 511 21.05 12.44 21.08
C ALA A 511 21.11 13.90 20.64
N GLN A 512 20.77 14.19 19.39
CA GLN A 512 20.69 15.57 18.86
C GLN A 512 19.60 16.39 19.55
N HIS A 513 18.42 15.80 19.80
CA HIS A 513 17.31 16.49 20.44
C HIS A 513 17.65 17.02 21.84
N PHE A 514 18.48 16.30 22.59
CA PHE A 514 18.91 16.73 23.90
C PHE A 514 20.17 17.60 23.88
N ASN A 515 20.98 17.53 22.84
CA ASN A 515 22.29 18.19 22.70
C ASN A 515 23.14 18.07 23.99
N HIS A 516 23.22 16.83 24.51
CA HIS A 516 23.88 16.53 25.79
C HIS A 516 24.94 15.45 25.56
N GLN A 517 26.23 15.88 25.60
CA GLN A 517 27.37 15.04 25.24
C GLN A 517 27.49 13.71 26.01
N PRO A 518 27.24 13.65 27.32
CA PRO A 518 27.24 12.38 28.06
C PRO A 518 26.12 11.41 27.62
N LEU A 519 24.98 11.91 27.15
CA LEU A 519 23.93 11.08 26.62
C LEU A 519 24.29 10.53 25.24
N SER A 520 24.87 11.36 24.37
CA SER A 520 25.32 10.93 23.04
C SER A 520 26.35 9.80 23.13
N SER A 521 27.35 9.91 24.03
CA SER A 521 28.34 8.85 24.21
C SER A 521 27.78 7.54 24.72
N GLN A 522 26.73 7.58 25.57
CA GLN A 522 26.04 6.37 26.04
C GLN A 522 25.20 5.71 24.94
N ILE A 523 24.55 6.50 24.08
CA ILE A 523 23.81 6.02 22.93
C ILE A 523 24.77 5.36 21.92
N ASP A 524 25.90 5.99 21.61
CA ASP A 524 26.93 5.42 20.74
C ASP A 524 27.49 4.10 21.28
N HIS A 525 27.65 4.00 22.61
CA HIS A 525 28.12 2.77 23.24
C HIS A 525 27.10 1.63 23.11
N ILE A 526 25.80 1.89 23.32
CA ILE A 526 24.72 0.92 23.09
C ILE A 526 24.73 0.44 21.62
N GLN A 527 24.85 1.36 20.67
CA GLN A 527 24.86 1.02 19.25
C GLN A 527 26.10 0.18 18.89
N ARG A 528 27.28 0.54 19.36
CA ARG A 528 28.49 -0.28 19.14
C ARG A 528 28.33 -1.69 19.70
N CYS A 529 27.80 -1.85 20.91
CA CYS A 529 27.60 -3.16 21.51
C CYS A 529 26.57 -4.03 20.70
N ARG A 530 25.57 -3.40 20.08
CA ARG A 530 24.59 -4.11 19.25
C ARG A 530 25.13 -4.58 17.90
N PHE A 531 25.99 -3.79 17.28
CA PHE A 531 26.47 -4.04 15.91
C PHE A 531 27.89 -4.65 15.86
N SER A 532 28.65 -4.68 16.97
CA SER A 532 29.90 -5.42 17.05
C SER A 532 29.59 -6.91 17.18
N GLY A 533 29.81 -7.69 16.13
CA GLY A 533 29.59 -9.17 16.07
C GLY A 533 30.44 -10.02 17.05
N ALA A 534 31.13 -9.44 17.97
CA ALA A 534 31.90 -10.11 19.01
C ALA A 534 31.31 -9.78 20.38
N GLY A 535 30.32 -10.55 20.84
CA GLY A 535 29.90 -10.73 22.26
C GLY A 535 30.10 -9.61 23.28
N ALA A 536 30.16 -8.33 22.88
CA ALA A 536 30.39 -7.20 23.77
C ALA A 536 29.18 -7.01 24.68
N THR A 537 29.32 -7.34 25.96
CA THR A 537 28.30 -7.13 26.98
C THR A 537 28.25 -5.65 27.35
N TRP A 538 27.06 -5.02 27.15
CA TRP A 538 26.79 -3.67 27.61
C TRP A 538 26.45 -3.70 29.12
N LEU A 539 27.24 -2.99 29.96
CA LEU A 539 27.08 -3.01 31.42
C LEU A 539 26.77 -1.62 32.02
N GLU A 540 26.46 -0.63 31.17
CA GLU A 540 26.36 0.78 31.58
C GLU A 540 24.93 1.30 31.76
N GLY A 541 23.94 0.44 32.06
CA GLY A 541 22.54 0.85 32.18
C GLY A 541 22.28 1.94 33.22
N LYS A 542 22.99 1.91 34.34
CA LYS A 542 22.92 2.99 35.37
C LYS A 542 23.47 4.32 34.88
N ALA A 543 24.51 4.30 34.04
CA ALA A 543 25.10 5.51 33.47
C ALA A 543 24.14 6.15 32.44
N LEU A 544 23.53 5.36 31.60
CA LEU A 544 22.50 5.82 30.65
C LEU A 544 21.33 6.52 31.37
N ILE A 545 20.77 5.91 32.41
CA ILE A 545 19.65 6.50 33.15
C ILE A 545 20.06 7.83 33.83
N ARG A 546 21.30 7.95 34.35
CA ARG A 546 21.80 9.20 34.90
C ARG A 546 21.95 10.27 33.82
N ALA A 547 22.50 9.91 32.66
CA ALA A 547 22.68 10.84 31.53
C ALA A 547 21.31 11.34 31.00
N LEU A 548 20.31 10.48 30.90
CA LEU A 548 18.94 10.84 30.50
C LEU A 548 18.28 11.81 31.50
N LYS A 549 18.41 11.56 32.80
CA LYS A 549 17.90 12.47 33.85
C LYS A 549 18.57 13.82 33.81
N ALA A 550 19.88 13.87 33.62
CA ALA A 550 20.65 15.10 33.50
C ALA A 550 20.26 15.91 32.26
N ALA A 551 20.13 15.26 31.10
CA ALA A 551 19.69 15.89 29.86
C ALA A 551 18.27 16.48 29.98
N GLN A 552 17.33 15.77 30.62
CA GLN A 552 15.98 16.29 30.87
C GLN A 552 15.99 17.52 31.80
N LYS A 553 16.84 17.52 32.84
CA LYS A 553 16.95 18.64 33.78
C LYS A 553 17.53 19.88 33.09
N GLN A 554 18.57 19.71 32.27
CA GLN A 554 19.20 20.79 31.50
C GLN A 554 18.18 21.48 30.57
N ARG A 555 17.37 20.69 29.86
CA ARG A 555 16.32 21.22 28.96
C ARG A 555 15.25 21.98 29.70
N LYS A 556 14.81 21.52 30.88
CA LYS A 556 13.86 22.27 31.72
C LYS A 556 14.41 23.63 32.15
N SER A 557 15.71 23.72 32.51
CA SER A 557 16.33 24.98 32.91
C SER A 557 16.49 25.96 31.74
N THR A 558 16.77 25.46 30.53
CA THR A 558 16.92 26.28 29.33
C THR A 558 15.57 26.84 28.85
N LYS A 559 14.46 26.07 29.01
CA LYS A 559 13.12 26.54 28.69
C LYS A 559 12.62 27.62 29.66
N SER A 560 12.93 27.48 30.97
CA SER A 560 12.62 28.49 31.99
C SER A 560 13.40 29.81 31.81
N LYS A 561 14.60 29.78 31.27
CA LYS A 561 15.41 30.99 30.98
C LYS A 561 14.93 31.73 29.71
N LYS A 562 14.21 31.07 28.79
CA LYS A 562 13.71 31.66 27.54
C LYS A 562 12.37 32.36 27.73
N ASP A 563 11.64 32.04 28.79
CA ASP A 563 10.32 32.66 29.11
C ASP A 563 10.45 33.96 29.93
N THR A 564 11.65 34.34 30.38
CA THR A 564 11.93 35.66 30.96
C THR A 564 12.58 36.57 29.90
N LEU A 565 11.77 37.10 28.98
CA LEU A 565 12.16 38.21 28.10
C LEU A 565 12.33 39.46 28.96
N SER A 566 13.52 40.06 28.94
CA SER A 566 13.74 41.42 29.47
C SER A 566 12.84 42.42 28.74
N PRO A 567 12.28 43.45 29.41
CA PRO A 567 11.48 44.48 28.74
C PRO A 567 12.33 45.19 27.69
N LEU A 568 11.77 45.38 26.52
CA LEU A 568 12.43 45.90 25.31
C LEU A 568 12.69 47.42 25.31
N TYR A 569 12.38 48.13 26.41
CA TYR A 569 12.66 49.58 26.56
C TYR A 569 13.20 49.87 27.96
N PRO A 570 14.32 50.61 28.09
CA PRO A 570 14.71 51.21 29.36
C PRO A 570 13.78 52.39 29.67
N SER A 571 13.34 52.47 30.94
CA SER A 571 12.53 53.56 31.49
C SER A 571 13.31 54.89 31.55
#